data_6f028e0af3ba028ae5d80a7d2a62fccc
#
_entry.id   6f028e0af3ba028ae5d80a7d2a62fccc
#
_cell.length_a   1.000
_cell.length_b   1.000
_cell.length_c   1.000
_cell.angle_alpha   90.00
_cell.angle_beta   90.00
_cell.angle_gamma   90.00
#
_symmetry.space_group_name_H-M   'P 1'
#
loop_
_entity.id
_entity.type
_entity.pdbx_description
1 polymer ?
#
loop_
_entity_poly.entity_id
_entity_poly.type
_entity_poly.pdbx_seq_one_letter_code
_entity_poly.pdbx_strand_id
1 'polypeptide(L)'
;GGRMDAEVMVGGSGKGDHPSFMALTLASDALKEIGFNLIVSDMSNFAEMTNAINAGTADMFAMAWQATPDPDMFQIYHSQGGSNEKSYWIKDADLDELIMMARQSTDQTYRKTLYKQCLDIVADWAVEIPIYQRQNCVIFSAKRVNLDTVTPDITTYWTWYNDIELLDLQ
;
A
#
# COMPACT_ATOMS: atom_id res chain seq x y z
N GLY A 1 -15.65 0.01 31.27
CA GLY A 1 -14.89 -0.23 30.08
C GLY A 1 -13.72 0.74 30.02
N GLY A 2 -12.51 0.24 29.83
CA GLY A 2 -11.34 1.09 29.65
C GLY A 2 -11.42 1.78 28.27
N ARG A 3 -10.90 2.99 28.16
CA ARG A 3 -10.67 3.67 26.88
C ARG A 3 -9.48 3.00 26.20
N MET A 4 -9.58 2.72 24.90
CA MET A 4 -8.47 2.23 24.11
C MET A 4 -7.91 3.40 23.29
N ASP A 5 -6.65 3.72 23.49
CA ASP A 5 -5.94 4.77 22.77
C ASP A 5 -4.90 4.13 21.85
N ALA A 6 -4.80 4.61 20.61
CA ALA A 6 -3.76 4.25 19.67
C ALA A 6 -3.39 5.44 18.79
N GLU A 7 -2.15 5.52 18.33
CA GLU A 7 -1.67 6.51 17.38
C GLU A 7 -1.50 5.90 16.00
N VAL A 8 -1.96 6.60 14.95
CA VAL A 8 -1.64 6.29 13.56
C VAL A 8 -0.79 7.41 12.96
N MET A 9 0.42 7.07 12.55
CA MET A 9 1.35 7.98 11.90
C MET A 9 1.06 8.03 10.39
N VAL A 10 0.92 9.23 9.84
CA VAL A 10 0.73 9.47 8.40
C VAL A 10 1.89 10.30 7.89
N GLY A 11 2.62 9.80 6.90
CA GLY A 11 3.67 10.59 6.25
C GLY A 11 3.06 11.71 5.40
N GLY A 12 3.26 12.94 5.78
CA GLY A 12 2.66 14.10 5.12
C GLY A 12 3.50 15.35 5.25
N SER A 13 2.85 16.50 5.10
CA SER A 13 3.49 17.83 5.19
C SER A 13 3.42 18.46 6.59
N GLY A 14 2.77 17.82 7.54
CA GLY A 14 2.41 18.39 8.84
C GLY A 14 1.22 19.37 8.76
N LYS A 15 0.50 19.41 7.64
CA LYS A 15 -0.63 20.34 7.40
C LYS A 15 -1.99 19.64 7.27
N GLY A 16 -2.00 18.31 7.41
CA GLY A 16 -3.23 17.51 7.28
C GLY A 16 -3.78 17.40 5.84
N ASP A 17 -2.96 17.70 4.84
CA ASP A 17 -3.36 17.71 3.42
C ASP A 17 -3.22 16.36 2.71
N HIS A 18 -2.64 15.37 3.36
CA HIS A 18 -2.52 14.03 2.80
C HIS A 18 -3.87 13.31 2.78
N PRO A 19 -4.27 12.63 1.67
CA PRO A 19 -5.57 11.94 1.59
C PRO A 19 -5.81 10.91 2.71
N SER A 20 -4.76 10.16 3.12
CA SER A 20 -4.86 9.22 4.23
C SER A 20 -5.13 9.92 5.56
N PHE A 21 -4.59 11.13 5.78
CA PHE A 21 -4.87 11.91 6.99
C PHE A 21 -6.35 12.23 7.11
N MET A 22 -6.96 12.69 6.02
CA MET A 22 -8.40 13.01 6.00
C MET A 22 -9.25 11.76 6.25
N ALA A 23 -8.95 10.65 5.58
CA ALA A 23 -9.68 9.39 5.74
C ALA A 23 -9.59 8.87 7.18
N LEU A 24 -8.40 8.91 7.78
CA LEU A 24 -8.17 8.43 9.15
C LEU A 24 -8.78 9.39 10.21
N THR A 25 -8.86 10.68 9.92
CA THR A 25 -9.57 11.63 10.79
C THR A 25 -11.06 11.30 10.84
N LEU A 26 -11.69 11.00 9.70
CA LEU A 26 -13.08 10.55 9.66
C LEU A 26 -13.28 9.23 10.43
N ALA A 27 -12.36 8.28 10.24
CA ALA A 27 -12.38 7.02 10.99
C ALA A 27 -12.21 7.25 12.50
N SER A 28 -11.30 8.16 12.92
CA SER A 28 -11.11 8.55 14.31
C SER A 28 -12.41 9.05 14.95
N ASP A 29 -13.15 9.90 14.23
CA ASP A 29 -14.41 10.44 14.76
C ASP A 29 -15.48 9.34 14.95
N ALA A 30 -15.58 8.40 14.02
CA ALA A 30 -16.49 7.27 14.15
C ALA A 30 -16.07 6.30 15.28
N LEU A 31 -14.77 6.04 15.44
CA LEU A 31 -14.24 5.16 16.47
C LEU A 31 -14.45 5.69 17.90
N LYS A 32 -14.49 7.01 18.08
CA LYS A 32 -14.81 7.65 19.37
C LYS A 32 -16.17 7.22 19.91
N GLU A 33 -17.16 6.99 19.02
CA GLU A 33 -18.51 6.57 19.42
C GLU A 33 -18.51 5.21 20.12
N ILE A 34 -17.55 4.35 19.82
CA ILE A 34 -17.39 3.02 20.45
C ILE A 34 -16.32 3.00 21.54
N GLY A 35 -15.77 4.16 21.91
CA GLY A 35 -14.76 4.29 22.99
C GLY A 35 -13.33 4.04 22.56
N PHE A 36 -13.04 3.95 21.26
CA PHE A 36 -11.69 3.88 20.72
C PHE A 36 -11.20 5.29 20.33
N ASN A 37 -10.08 5.71 20.89
CA ASN A 37 -9.48 7.00 20.58
C ASN A 37 -8.28 6.82 19.64
N LEU A 38 -8.51 7.02 18.36
CA LEU A 38 -7.45 7.01 17.34
C LEU A 38 -6.87 8.40 17.21
N ILE A 39 -5.59 8.57 17.55
CA ILE A 39 -4.84 9.81 17.38
C ILE A 39 -4.21 9.78 15.98
N VAL A 40 -4.54 10.73 15.11
CA VAL A 40 -3.97 10.81 13.76
C VAL A 40 -2.87 11.86 13.74
N SER A 41 -1.62 11.42 13.54
CA SER A 41 -0.43 12.27 13.55
C SER A 41 0.11 12.48 12.13
N ASP A 42 0.11 13.72 11.66
CA ASP A 42 0.72 14.09 10.37
C ASP A 42 2.23 14.32 10.56
N MET A 43 3.02 13.39 10.07
CA MET A 43 4.48 13.37 10.25
C MET A 43 5.17 14.09 9.10
N SER A 44 5.59 15.33 9.32
CA SER A 44 6.40 16.09 8.35
C SER A 44 7.83 15.56 8.19
N ASN A 45 8.32 14.81 9.19
CA ASN A 45 9.62 14.16 9.17
C ASN A 45 9.46 12.65 8.88
N PHE A 46 9.56 12.28 7.61
CA PHE A 46 9.43 10.88 7.17
C PHE A 46 10.50 9.95 7.79
N ALA A 47 11.70 10.46 8.06
CA ALA A 47 12.76 9.65 8.69
C ALA A 47 12.40 9.31 10.16
N GLU A 48 11.78 10.22 10.88
CA GLU A 48 11.30 9.97 12.25
C GLU A 48 10.21 8.88 12.27
N MET A 49 9.23 8.98 11.37
CA MET A 49 8.20 7.97 11.20
C MET A 49 8.80 6.59 10.88
N THR A 50 9.70 6.50 9.91
CA THR A 50 10.33 5.22 9.54
C THR A 50 11.20 4.65 10.64
N ASN A 51 11.85 5.49 11.45
CA ASN A 51 12.61 5.04 12.62
C ASN A 51 11.68 4.45 13.70
N ALA A 52 10.53 5.07 13.95
CA ALA A 52 9.54 4.56 14.89
C ALA A 52 8.98 3.19 14.44
N ILE A 53 8.66 3.05 13.14
CA ILE A 53 8.21 1.78 12.54
C ILE A 53 9.28 0.70 12.70
N ASN A 54 10.53 0.98 12.30
CA ASN A 54 11.63 0.02 12.37
C ASN A 54 11.99 -0.37 13.82
N ALA A 55 11.76 0.50 14.78
CA ALA A 55 11.99 0.25 16.19
C ALA A 55 10.80 -0.48 16.87
N GLY A 56 9.68 -0.65 16.17
CA GLY A 56 8.47 -1.26 16.73
C GLY A 56 7.79 -0.41 17.80
N THR A 57 7.94 0.90 17.73
CA THR A 57 7.34 1.84 18.69
C THR A 57 6.13 2.56 18.12
N ALA A 58 5.84 2.42 16.84
CA ALA A 58 4.61 2.92 16.22
C ALA A 58 3.45 1.94 16.47
N ASP A 59 2.33 2.42 16.99
CA ASP A 59 1.12 1.58 17.13
C ASP A 59 0.55 1.23 15.76
N MET A 60 0.37 2.24 14.90
CA MET A 60 -0.14 2.12 13.53
C MET A 60 0.56 3.15 12.62
N PHE A 61 0.60 2.85 11.34
CA PHE A 61 1.11 3.78 10.33
C PHE A 61 0.36 3.64 9.00
N ALA A 62 0.24 4.75 8.26
CA ALA A 62 -0.34 4.78 6.93
C ALA A 62 0.76 5.00 5.89
N MET A 63 1.00 4.00 5.07
CA MET A 63 1.97 4.00 3.98
C MET A 63 1.38 3.37 2.73
N ALA A 64 2.04 3.57 1.59
CA ALA A 64 1.69 2.94 0.34
C ALA A 64 2.81 2.02 -0.13
N TRP A 65 2.45 0.85 -0.62
CA TRP A 65 3.33 -0.03 -1.34
C TRP A 65 3.25 0.25 -2.85
N GLN A 66 4.37 0.25 -3.50
CA GLN A 66 4.43 0.21 -4.95
C GLN A 66 4.54 -1.24 -5.38
N ALA A 67 3.57 -1.72 -6.16
CA ALA A 67 3.60 -3.07 -6.69
C ALA A 67 4.86 -3.29 -7.54
N THR A 68 5.39 -4.51 -7.52
CA THR A 68 6.41 -4.99 -8.44
C THR A 68 5.75 -5.58 -9.69
N PRO A 69 6.46 -5.69 -10.85
CA PRO A 69 5.89 -6.34 -12.04
C PRO A 69 5.44 -7.78 -11.78
N ASP A 70 6.19 -8.51 -10.94
CA ASP A 70 5.79 -9.81 -10.42
C ASP A 70 5.07 -9.61 -9.07
N PRO A 71 3.90 -10.22 -8.83
CA PRO A 71 3.16 -10.11 -7.58
C PRO A 71 3.78 -10.95 -6.45
N ASP A 72 5.08 -10.83 -6.23
CA ASP A 72 5.81 -11.54 -5.18
C ASP A 72 5.51 -10.96 -3.79
N MET A 73 5.01 -11.79 -2.89
CA MET A 73 4.63 -11.41 -1.52
C MET A 73 5.76 -11.61 -0.50
N PHE A 74 6.94 -12.12 -0.89
CA PHE A 74 7.99 -12.53 0.03
C PHE A 74 8.50 -11.38 0.91
N GLN A 75 8.86 -10.25 0.29
CA GLN A 75 9.48 -9.14 1.00
C GLN A 75 8.57 -8.57 2.11
N ILE A 76 7.26 -8.55 1.86
CA ILE A 76 6.29 -7.86 2.72
C ILE A 76 5.71 -8.80 3.78
N TYR A 77 5.44 -10.07 3.43
CA TYR A 77 4.66 -10.96 4.29
C TYR A 77 5.35 -12.24 4.73
N HIS A 78 6.40 -12.71 4.04
CA HIS A 78 7.16 -13.89 4.50
C HIS A 78 7.90 -13.58 5.81
N SER A 79 7.97 -14.54 6.73
CA SER A 79 8.61 -14.35 8.05
C SER A 79 10.06 -13.89 7.99
N GLN A 80 10.78 -14.18 6.89
CA GLN A 80 12.14 -13.72 6.60
C GLN A 80 12.18 -12.51 5.65
N GLY A 81 11.04 -11.92 5.34
CA GLY A 81 10.95 -10.74 4.49
C GLY A 81 11.38 -9.48 5.23
N GLY A 82 12.29 -8.68 4.63
CA GLY A 82 12.86 -7.53 5.33
C GLY A 82 11.87 -6.43 5.72
N SER A 83 10.72 -6.35 5.04
CA SER A 83 9.64 -5.43 5.45
C SER A 83 8.76 -6.05 6.53
N ASN A 84 8.49 -7.37 6.45
CA ASN A 84 7.72 -8.05 7.48
C ASN A 84 8.41 -7.99 8.84
N GLU A 85 9.71 -8.25 8.89
CA GLU A 85 10.50 -8.22 10.12
C GLU A 85 10.48 -6.86 10.85
N LYS A 86 10.20 -5.78 10.12
CA LYS A 86 10.21 -4.40 10.65
C LYS A 86 8.83 -3.83 10.89
N SER A 87 7.83 -4.29 10.14
CA SER A 87 6.54 -3.58 10.08
C SER A 87 5.35 -4.43 10.49
N TYR A 88 5.27 -5.69 10.05
CA TYR A 88 4.10 -6.53 10.27
C TYR A 88 4.32 -7.65 11.29
N TRP A 89 5.54 -8.18 11.37
CA TRP A 89 5.95 -9.27 12.26
C TRP A 89 5.09 -10.54 12.18
N ILE A 90 4.52 -10.81 11.01
CA ILE A 90 3.82 -12.05 10.75
C ILE A 90 4.79 -13.22 10.86
N LYS A 91 4.42 -14.27 11.60
CA LYS A 91 5.14 -15.52 11.71
C LYS A 91 4.16 -16.66 11.53
N ASP A 92 3.94 -17.03 10.28
CA ASP A 92 2.97 -18.04 9.87
C ASP A 92 3.62 -19.00 8.89
N ALA A 93 3.76 -20.25 9.28
CA ALA A 93 4.46 -21.25 8.50
C ALA A 93 3.71 -21.63 7.22
N ASP A 94 2.37 -21.62 7.25
CA ASP A 94 1.55 -21.95 6.09
C ASP A 94 1.64 -20.80 5.06
N LEU A 95 1.65 -19.56 5.52
CA LEU A 95 1.86 -18.39 4.66
C LEU A 95 3.25 -18.43 3.99
N ASP A 96 4.29 -18.73 4.76
CA ASP A 96 5.66 -18.83 4.25
C ASP A 96 5.77 -19.91 3.17
N GLU A 97 5.18 -21.09 3.40
CA GLU A 97 5.17 -22.20 2.42
C GLU A 97 4.43 -21.80 1.14
N LEU A 98 3.23 -21.23 1.24
CA LEU A 98 2.43 -20.78 0.09
C LEU A 98 3.15 -19.74 -0.75
N ILE A 99 3.81 -18.76 -0.11
CA ILE A 99 4.63 -17.75 -0.79
C ILE A 99 5.76 -18.41 -1.57
N MET A 100 6.48 -19.35 -0.95
CA MET A 100 7.59 -20.04 -1.60
C MET A 100 7.13 -20.94 -2.75
N MET A 101 5.99 -21.62 -2.62
CA MET A 101 5.40 -22.41 -3.72
C MET A 101 5.03 -21.50 -4.90
N ALA A 102 4.44 -20.32 -4.65
CA ALA A 102 4.09 -19.37 -5.69
C ALA A 102 5.32 -18.83 -6.44
N ARG A 103 6.45 -18.59 -5.75
CA ARG A 103 7.71 -18.16 -6.34
C ARG A 103 8.38 -19.22 -7.23
N GLN A 104 8.13 -20.49 -6.98
CA GLN A 104 8.73 -21.60 -7.73
C GLN A 104 7.96 -21.96 -9.01
N SER A 105 6.80 -21.36 -9.24
CA SER A 105 5.95 -21.66 -10.40
C SER A 105 5.86 -20.50 -11.37
N THR A 106 5.80 -20.81 -12.67
CA THR A 106 5.48 -19.88 -13.74
C THR A 106 4.02 -19.99 -14.21
N ASP A 107 3.27 -20.98 -13.71
CA ASP A 107 1.84 -21.12 -14.01
C ASP A 107 1.04 -20.04 -13.29
N GLN A 108 0.53 -19.10 -14.06
CA GLN A 108 -0.24 -17.96 -13.54
C GLN A 108 -1.52 -18.37 -12.82
N THR A 109 -2.20 -19.41 -13.29
CA THR A 109 -3.44 -19.90 -12.67
C THR A 109 -3.15 -20.51 -11.31
N TYR A 110 -2.11 -21.34 -11.23
CA TYR A 110 -1.66 -21.94 -9.97
C TYR A 110 -1.19 -20.86 -8.98
N ARG A 111 -0.34 -19.93 -9.41
CA ARG A 111 0.14 -18.82 -8.57
C ARG A 111 -1.02 -17.97 -8.03
N LYS A 112 -2.01 -17.65 -8.87
CA LYS A 112 -3.20 -16.91 -8.45
C LYS A 112 -3.96 -17.62 -7.33
N THR A 113 -4.06 -18.94 -7.40
CA THR A 113 -4.72 -19.76 -6.36
C THR A 113 -3.95 -19.70 -5.04
N LEU A 114 -2.61 -19.77 -5.09
CA LEU A 114 -1.75 -19.69 -3.91
C LEU A 114 -1.80 -18.30 -3.28
N TYR A 115 -1.65 -17.23 -4.08
CA TYR A 115 -1.70 -15.86 -3.57
C TYR A 115 -3.06 -15.49 -2.97
N LYS A 116 -4.16 -16.09 -3.48
CA LYS A 116 -5.46 -15.92 -2.84
C LYS A 116 -5.46 -16.48 -1.42
N GLN A 117 -4.90 -17.68 -1.22
CA GLN A 117 -4.77 -18.26 0.12
C GLN A 117 -3.86 -17.42 1.02
N CYS A 118 -2.73 -16.91 0.48
CA CYS A 118 -1.87 -15.99 1.21
C CYS A 118 -2.64 -14.74 1.70
N LEU A 119 -3.46 -14.15 0.84
CA LEU A 119 -4.26 -12.97 1.19
C LEU A 119 -5.32 -13.28 2.25
N ASP A 120 -5.93 -14.46 2.21
CA ASP A 120 -6.88 -14.90 3.24
C ASP A 120 -6.17 -15.01 4.62
N ILE A 121 -4.96 -15.56 4.67
CA ILE A 121 -4.15 -15.62 5.91
C ILE A 121 -3.74 -14.21 6.39
N VAL A 122 -3.25 -13.35 5.48
CA VAL A 122 -2.88 -11.96 5.83
C VAL A 122 -4.07 -11.18 6.39
N ALA A 123 -5.26 -11.41 5.82
CA ALA A 123 -6.50 -10.79 6.32
C ALA A 123 -6.87 -11.29 7.73
N ASP A 124 -6.67 -12.58 8.02
CA ASP A 124 -6.91 -13.15 9.35
C ASP A 124 -5.93 -12.60 10.40
N TRP A 125 -4.70 -12.29 10.02
CA TRP A 125 -3.73 -11.60 10.87
C TRP A 125 -4.11 -10.14 11.16
N ALA A 126 -4.98 -9.54 10.34
CA ALA A 126 -5.48 -8.17 10.50
C ALA A 126 -4.37 -7.10 10.68
N VAL A 127 -3.22 -7.32 10.06
CA VAL A 127 -2.05 -6.41 10.16
C VAL A 127 -2.12 -5.24 9.19
N GLU A 128 -3.01 -5.30 8.21
CA GLU A 128 -3.14 -4.30 7.16
C GLU A 128 -4.60 -4.00 6.86
N ILE A 129 -4.93 -2.71 6.77
CA ILE A 129 -6.26 -2.23 6.41
C ILE A 129 -6.13 -1.42 5.11
N PRO A 130 -6.53 -1.97 3.95
CA PRO A 130 -6.52 -1.23 2.69
C PRO A 130 -7.48 -0.04 2.74
N ILE A 131 -6.98 1.18 2.48
CA ILE A 131 -7.78 2.41 2.48
C ILE A 131 -8.18 2.79 1.06
N TYR A 132 -7.22 2.91 0.14
CA TYR A 132 -7.46 3.23 -1.27
C TYR A 132 -6.28 2.82 -2.15
N GLN A 133 -6.55 2.67 -3.43
CA GLN A 133 -5.54 2.52 -4.46
C GLN A 133 -5.48 3.78 -5.31
N ARG A 134 -4.27 4.37 -5.42
CA ARG A 134 -4.06 5.55 -6.27
C ARG A 134 -4.09 5.16 -7.75
N GLN A 135 -4.79 5.94 -8.54
CA GLN A 135 -4.75 5.84 -10.00
C GLN A 135 -3.70 6.79 -10.58
N ASN A 136 -2.95 6.34 -11.57
CA ASN A 136 -2.09 7.20 -12.36
C ASN A 136 -2.92 8.00 -13.36
N CYS A 137 -2.59 9.27 -13.53
CA CYS A 137 -3.27 10.15 -14.47
C CYS A 137 -2.25 10.99 -15.23
N VAL A 138 -2.45 11.12 -16.53
CA VAL A 138 -1.69 12.04 -17.38
C VAL A 138 -2.67 12.95 -18.09
N ILE A 139 -2.39 14.25 -18.09
CA ILE A 139 -3.26 15.27 -18.68
C ILE A 139 -2.57 15.83 -19.93
N PHE A 140 -3.22 15.72 -21.06
CA PHE A 140 -2.81 16.31 -22.33
C PHE A 140 -3.68 17.47 -22.77
N SER A 141 -3.11 18.41 -23.51
CA SER A 141 -3.88 19.45 -24.19
C SER A 141 -4.54 18.88 -25.45
N ALA A 142 -5.86 18.72 -25.41
CA ALA A 142 -6.64 18.25 -26.56
C ALA A 142 -6.56 19.15 -27.80
N LYS A 143 -6.01 20.36 -27.68
CA LYS A 143 -5.75 21.28 -28.80
C LYS A 143 -4.39 21.07 -29.45
N ARG A 144 -3.51 20.31 -28.82
CA ARG A 144 -2.12 20.12 -29.26
C ARG A 144 -1.77 18.66 -29.52
N VAL A 145 -2.49 17.75 -28.91
CA VAL A 145 -2.22 16.31 -28.97
C VAL A 145 -3.44 15.61 -29.56
N ASN A 146 -3.21 14.76 -30.53
CA ASN A 146 -4.21 13.82 -31.01
C ASN A 146 -4.42 12.74 -29.93
N LEU A 147 -5.52 12.82 -29.21
CA LEU A 147 -5.80 11.94 -28.07
C LEU A 147 -5.98 10.46 -28.48
N ASP A 148 -6.29 10.18 -29.75
CA ASP A 148 -6.41 8.81 -30.25
C ASP A 148 -5.05 8.10 -30.38
N THR A 149 -3.95 8.85 -30.28
CA THR A 149 -2.57 8.35 -30.35
C THR A 149 -1.88 8.26 -28.98
N VAL A 150 -2.59 8.60 -27.91
CA VAL A 150 -2.08 8.49 -26.53
C VAL A 150 -2.13 7.04 -26.07
N THR A 151 -1.08 6.60 -25.38
CA THR A 151 -1.05 5.29 -24.70
C THR A 151 -2.33 5.06 -23.90
N PRO A 152 -3.16 4.05 -24.24
CA PRO A 152 -4.48 3.88 -23.63
C PRO A 152 -4.42 3.39 -22.20
N ASP A 153 -3.44 2.54 -21.87
CA ASP A 153 -3.34 1.83 -20.61
C ASP A 153 -2.01 2.13 -19.90
N ILE A 154 -2.00 3.20 -19.11
CA ILE A 154 -0.83 3.53 -18.31
C ILE A 154 -0.81 2.73 -17.00
N THR A 155 0.36 2.25 -16.63
CA THR A 155 0.61 1.55 -15.37
C THR A 155 1.76 2.21 -14.61
N THR A 156 2.16 1.66 -13.47
CA THR A 156 3.36 2.10 -12.75
C THR A 156 4.64 1.86 -13.55
N TYR A 157 4.63 0.91 -14.48
CA TYR A 157 5.79 0.47 -15.26
C TYR A 157 5.71 0.84 -16.74
N TRP A 158 4.53 1.19 -17.23
CA TRP A 158 4.28 1.62 -18.61
C TRP A 158 3.53 2.94 -18.58
N THR A 159 4.19 3.99 -19.04
CA THR A 159 3.69 5.36 -18.97
C THR A 159 3.55 5.94 -20.38
N TRP A 160 2.99 7.13 -20.51
CA TRP A 160 2.76 7.78 -21.79
C TRP A 160 4.02 7.96 -22.66
N TYR A 161 5.20 8.06 -22.05
CA TYR A 161 6.44 8.25 -22.80
C TYR A 161 7.07 6.93 -23.31
N ASN A 162 6.55 5.78 -22.90
CA ASN A 162 7.04 4.50 -23.42
C ASN A 162 6.66 4.29 -24.89
N ASP A 163 5.54 4.89 -25.33
CA ASP A 163 5.04 4.86 -26.70
C ASP A 163 5.09 6.27 -27.36
N ILE A 164 6.08 7.08 -26.96
CA ILE A 164 6.13 8.50 -27.38
C ILE A 164 6.23 8.67 -28.89
N GLU A 165 6.80 7.68 -29.59
CA GLU A 165 6.90 7.64 -31.05
C GLU A 165 5.56 7.49 -31.77
N LEU A 166 4.51 7.05 -31.05
CA LEU A 166 3.15 6.92 -31.57
C LEU A 166 2.32 8.18 -31.36
N LEU A 167 2.84 9.13 -30.56
CA LEU A 167 2.11 10.33 -30.15
C LEU A 167 2.15 11.38 -31.27
N ASP A 168 1.00 11.74 -31.81
CA ASP A 168 0.85 12.77 -32.83
C ASP A 168 0.42 14.12 -32.24
N LEU A 169 0.94 15.19 -32.82
CA LEU A 169 0.50 16.57 -32.56
C LEU A 169 -0.58 16.98 -33.58
N GLN A 170 -1.54 17.77 -33.13
CA GLN A 170 -2.53 18.42 -33.99
C GLN A 170 -2.00 19.73 -34.54
#